data_a2bd98b14381feacb32e69abbf4a2a71
#
_entry.id   a2bd98b14381feacb32e69abbf4a2a71
#
_cell.length_a   1.000
_cell.length_b   1.000
_cell.length_c   1.000
_cell.angle_alpha   90.00
_cell.angle_beta   90.00
_cell.angle_gamma   90.00
#
_symmetry.space_group_name_H-M   'P 1'
#
loop_
_entity.id
_entity.type
_entity.pdbx_description
1 polymer ?
#
loop_
_entity_poly.entity_id
_entity_poly.type
_entity_poly.pdbx_seq_one_letter_code
_entity_poly.pdbx_strand_id
1 'polypeptide(L)'
;MSVTAIHYKRLRLQLDLRKPLDDVQLPDGYHFIPWQPLIQERHAQVQWRAFRDDLDGRLFNCLSNLAGCRRLLHETVNHSRFSGESTWLVQFQPEPDWPAVDCAMVQGLAQSGLTGAIQNLGVVPEHRSCGLGRSILLQALHGFRRSGMRRVTLEVTAENLQAVRLYLKLGFNVSRVLYRTAEAGAVVKGSERPPRALEIEVPLPG
;
A
#
# COMPACT_ATOMS: atom_id res chain seq x y z
N MET A 1 25.25 21.69 -10.20
CA MET A 1 25.34 20.55 -9.27
C MET A 1 24.63 19.40 -9.94
N SER A 2 25.34 18.29 -10.22
CA SER A 2 24.72 17.12 -10.85
C SER A 2 23.79 16.46 -9.83
N VAL A 3 22.50 16.41 -10.12
CA VAL A 3 21.55 15.64 -9.34
C VAL A 3 21.81 14.16 -9.65
N THR A 4 22.23 13.39 -8.65
CA THR A 4 22.47 11.97 -8.82
C THR A 4 21.10 11.27 -8.86
N ALA A 5 20.72 10.77 -10.01
CA ALA A 5 19.49 9.98 -10.16
C ALA A 5 19.69 8.58 -9.53
N ILE A 6 18.81 8.21 -8.63
CA ILE A 6 18.79 6.86 -8.05
C ILE A 6 17.82 6.00 -8.89
N HIS A 7 18.34 4.92 -9.48
CA HIS A 7 17.50 3.93 -10.16
C HIS A 7 17.11 2.83 -9.18
N TYR A 8 15.82 2.47 -9.15
CA TYR A 8 15.32 1.38 -8.34
C TYR A 8 14.34 0.51 -9.11
N LYS A 9 14.34 -0.76 -8.75
CA LYS A 9 13.52 -1.80 -9.38
C LYS A 9 12.17 -1.90 -8.67
N ARG A 10 11.07 -1.88 -9.42
CA ARG A 10 9.72 -2.14 -8.93
C ARG A 10 9.20 -3.44 -9.53
N LEU A 11 8.53 -4.21 -8.73
CA LEU A 11 7.78 -5.38 -9.18
C LEU A 11 6.29 -5.04 -9.17
N ARG A 12 5.63 -5.23 -10.32
CA ARG A 12 4.17 -5.26 -10.37
C ARG A 12 3.75 -6.71 -10.18
N LEU A 13 2.95 -6.95 -9.15
CA LEU A 13 2.42 -8.28 -8.85
C LEU A 13 0.92 -8.29 -9.09
N GLN A 14 0.37 -9.48 -9.38
CA GLN A 14 -1.05 -9.69 -9.58
C GLN A 14 -1.54 -10.96 -8.89
N LEU A 15 -2.80 -10.95 -8.48
CA LEU A 15 -3.51 -12.07 -7.88
C LEU A 15 -4.84 -12.27 -8.60
N ASP A 16 -5.19 -13.53 -8.88
CA ASP A 16 -6.50 -13.92 -9.41
C ASP A 16 -7.50 -14.16 -8.25
N LEU A 17 -8.47 -13.27 -8.10
CA LEU A 17 -9.49 -13.35 -7.05
C LEU A 17 -10.57 -14.43 -7.28
N ARG A 18 -10.58 -15.09 -8.43
CA ARG A 18 -11.47 -16.24 -8.69
C ARG A 18 -11.03 -17.47 -7.92
N LYS A 19 -9.75 -17.55 -7.55
CA LYS A 19 -9.22 -18.59 -6.67
C LYS A 19 -9.66 -18.36 -5.22
N PRO A 20 -9.74 -19.42 -4.40
CA PRO A 20 -10.01 -19.27 -2.96
C PRO A 20 -9.00 -18.28 -2.32
N LEU A 21 -9.50 -17.47 -1.39
CA LEU A 21 -8.69 -16.67 -0.49
C LEU A 21 -8.76 -17.30 0.90
N ASP A 22 -7.68 -17.21 1.63
CA ASP A 22 -7.67 -17.60 3.04
C ASP A 22 -8.63 -16.73 3.87
N ASP A 23 -9.07 -17.26 4.99
CA ASP A 23 -9.86 -16.52 5.97
C ASP A 23 -9.02 -15.41 6.62
N VAL A 24 -9.70 -14.33 6.95
CA VAL A 24 -9.07 -13.20 7.62
C VAL A 24 -9.06 -13.44 9.13
N GLN A 25 -7.87 -13.41 9.71
CA GLN A 25 -7.68 -13.51 11.15
C GLN A 25 -6.81 -12.35 11.63
N LEU A 26 -7.22 -11.71 12.71
CA LEU A 26 -6.39 -10.73 13.44
C LEU A 26 -5.86 -11.37 14.72
N PRO A 27 -4.67 -11.00 15.18
CA PRO A 27 -4.22 -11.35 16.52
C PRO A 27 -5.13 -10.72 17.59
N ASP A 28 -5.06 -11.23 18.81
CA ASP A 28 -5.85 -10.72 19.93
C ASP A 28 -5.57 -9.24 20.18
N GLY A 29 -6.62 -8.51 20.54
CA GLY A 29 -6.57 -7.06 20.78
C GLY A 29 -6.53 -6.18 19.54
N TYR A 30 -6.54 -6.75 18.32
CA TYR A 30 -6.60 -5.99 17.08
C TYR A 30 -8.00 -6.02 16.46
N HIS A 31 -8.41 -4.88 15.88
CA HIS A 31 -9.73 -4.72 15.28
C HIS A 31 -9.64 -4.02 13.91
N PHE A 32 -10.46 -4.47 12.95
CA PHE A 32 -10.62 -3.77 11.68
C PHE A 32 -11.53 -2.56 11.84
N ILE A 33 -11.11 -1.42 11.30
CA ILE A 33 -11.92 -0.21 11.18
C ILE A 33 -12.17 0.04 9.70
N PRO A 34 -13.44 -0.06 9.23
CA PRO A 34 -13.77 0.20 7.83
C PRO A 34 -13.58 1.67 7.49
N TRP A 35 -13.31 1.94 6.22
CA TRP A 35 -13.18 3.29 5.73
C TRP A 35 -14.43 4.13 5.99
N GLN A 36 -14.20 5.33 6.47
CA GLN A 36 -15.18 6.42 6.56
C GLN A 36 -14.46 7.76 6.35
N PRO A 37 -15.12 8.78 5.76
CA PRO A 37 -14.47 10.08 5.54
C PRO A 37 -13.88 10.72 6.80
N LEU A 38 -14.51 10.51 7.96
CA LEU A 38 -14.08 11.05 9.25
C LEU A 38 -12.74 10.49 9.74
N ILE A 39 -12.31 9.34 9.26
CA ILE A 39 -11.03 8.73 9.66
C ILE A 39 -9.89 8.96 8.66
N GLN A 40 -10.08 9.86 7.69
CA GLN A 40 -9.05 10.18 6.70
C GLN A 40 -7.73 10.60 7.35
N GLU A 41 -7.77 11.47 8.33
CA GLU A 41 -6.55 11.91 9.04
C GLU A 41 -5.83 10.75 9.73
N ARG A 42 -6.57 9.81 10.32
CA ARG A 42 -6.01 8.61 10.97
C ARG A 42 -5.25 7.76 9.96
N HIS A 43 -5.79 7.56 8.74
CA HIS A 43 -5.08 6.87 7.65
C HIS A 43 -3.78 7.57 7.27
N ALA A 44 -3.78 8.91 7.15
CA ALA A 44 -2.58 9.67 6.80
C ALA A 44 -1.48 9.54 7.88
N GLN A 45 -1.87 9.56 9.15
CA GLN A 45 -0.95 9.39 10.28
C GLN A 45 -0.33 7.99 10.31
N VAL A 46 -1.13 6.93 10.12
CA VAL A 46 -0.62 5.56 10.04
C VAL A 46 0.29 5.40 8.83
N GLN A 47 -0.08 5.95 7.68
CA GLN A 47 0.74 5.91 6.47
C GLN A 47 2.11 6.56 6.72
N TRP A 48 2.14 7.76 7.27
CA TRP A 48 3.39 8.43 7.61
C TRP A 48 4.24 7.63 8.60
N ARG A 49 3.66 7.14 9.70
CA ARG A 49 4.39 6.34 10.71
C ARG A 49 4.93 5.04 10.12
N ALA A 50 4.20 4.41 9.19
CA ALA A 50 4.60 3.16 8.57
C ALA A 50 5.74 3.31 7.55
N PHE A 51 5.84 4.47 6.87
CA PHE A 51 6.75 4.61 5.74
C PHE A 51 7.91 5.58 5.96
N ARG A 52 7.81 6.56 6.88
CA ARG A 52 8.78 7.66 7.01
C ARG A 52 10.24 7.22 7.10
N ASP A 53 10.51 6.11 7.76
CA ASP A 53 11.85 5.58 8.02
C ASP A 53 12.21 4.40 7.09
N ASP A 54 11.27 3.96 6.26
CA ASP A 54 11.42 2.84 5.34
C ASP A 54 12.04 3.25 3.99
N LEU A 55 12.39 2.25 3.19
CA LEU A 55 12.88 2.43 1.83
C LEU A 55 11.91 3.26 0.97
N ASP A 56 10.61 2.97 1.04
CA ASP A 56 9.61 3.70 0.25
C ASP A 56 9.48 5.16 0.71
N GLY A 57 9.65 5.48 1.99
CA GLY A 57 9.72 6.86 2.49
C GLY A 57 10.94 7.64 1.97
N ARG A 58 12.05 6.95 1.67
CA ARG A 58 13.24 7.55 1.06
C ARG A 58 13.11 7.75 -0.45
N LEU A 59 12.36 6.87 -1.12
CA LEU A 59 12.16 6.91 -2.58
C LEU A 59 11.00 7.82 -2.97
N PHE A 60 9.97 7.94 -2.12
CA PHE A 60 8.75 8.69 -2.41
C PHE A 60 8.58 9.82 -1.41
N ASN A 61 8.90 11.03 -1.84
CA ASN A 61 8.83 12.24 -0.99
C ASN A 61 7.45 12.46 -0.35
N CYS A 62 6.36 12.02 -1.02
CA CYS A 62 5.01 12.07 -0.47
C CYS A 62 4.80 11.14 0.74
N LEU A 63 5.67 10.15 0.99
CA LEU A 63 5.62 9.23 2.13
C LEU A 63 6.57 9.65 3.26
N SER A 64 7.53 10.55 3.01
CA SER A 64 8.56 10.95 3.97
C SER A 64 8.04 11.88 5.09
N ASN A 65 6.89 12.54 4.85
CA ASN A 65 6.33 13.50 5.82
C ASN A 65 4.80 13.44 5.84
N LEU A 66 4.21 13.86 6.95
CA LEU A 66 2.77 13.78 7.17
C LEU A 66 1.95 14.63 6.17
N ALA A 67 2.46 15.80 5.78
CA ALA A 67 1.77 16.65 4.80
C ALA A 67 1.70 16.00 3.42
N GLY A 68 2.74 15.29 3.02
CA GLY A 68 2.77 14.48 1.80
C GLY A 68 1.77 13.32 1.85
N CYS A 69 1.72 12.59 2.97
CA CYS A 69 0.76 11.52 3.18
C CYS A 69 -0.69 12.01 3.14
N ARG A 70 -0.98 13.18 3.74
CA ARG A 70 -2.30 13.82 3.68
C ARG A 70 -2.73 14.14 2.24
N ARG A 71 -1.81 14.74 1.44
CA ARG A 71 -2.10 15.04 0.02
C ARG A 71 -2.35 13.77 -0.78
N LEU A 72 -1.44 12.78 -0.67
CA LEU A 72 -1.57 11.51 -1.38
C LEU A 72 -2.88 10.80 -1.04
N LEU A 73 -3.25 10.77 0.24
CA LEU A 73 -4.52 10.19 0.68
C LEU A 73 -5.72 10.99 0.16
N HIS A 74 -5.66 12.33 0.23
CA HIS A 74 -6.73 13.20 -0.31
C HIS A 74 -6.95 12.94 -1.81
N GLU A 75 -5.89 12.84 -2.61
CA GLU A 75 -5.96 12.49 -4.03
C GLU A 75 -6.54 11.08 -4.22
N THR A 76 -6.12 10.12 -3.39
CA THR A 76 -6.59 8.72 -3.46
C THR A 76 -8.10 8.62 -3.19
N VAL A 77 -8.60 9.25 -2.12
CA VAL A 77 -10.02 9.11 -1.72
C VAL A 77 -10.97 9.93 -2.60
N ASN A 78 -10.49 11.00 -3.22
CA ASN A 78 -11.25 11.79 -4.18
C ASN A 78 -11.15 11.23 -5.62
N HIS A 79 -10.37 10.18 -5.84
CA HIS A 79 -10.30 9.55 -7.14
C HIS A 79 -11.61 8.82 -7.44
N SER A 80 -12.16 8.97 -8.65
CA SER A 80 -13.43 8.35 -9.07
C SER A 80 -13.46 6.82 -8.97
N ARG A 81 -12.30 6.18 -8.82
CA ARG A 81 -12.13 4.74 -8.68
C ARG A 81 -11.74 4.32 -7.26
N PHE A 82 -11.91 5.19 -6.28
CA PHE A 82 -11.66 4.84 -4.90
C PHE A 82 -12.55 3.68 -4.43
N SER A 83 -11.98 2.71 -3.72
CA SER A 83 -12.69 1.54 -3.21
C SER A 83 -12.71 1.55 -1.67
N GLY A 84 -13.79 2.07 -1.08
CA GLY A 84 -13.98 2.06 0.37
C GLY A 84 -14.04 0.64 0.95
N GLU A 85 -14.65 -0.31 0.23
CA GLU A 85 -14.72 -1.73 0.60
C GLU A 85 -13.36 -2.42 0.73
N SER A 86 -12.33 -1.86 0.08
CA SER A 86 -10.95 -2.38 0.09
C SER A 86 -9.98 -1.45 0.80
N THR A 87 -10.51 -0.50 1.61
CA THR A 87 -9.74 0.48 2.37
C THR A 87 -10.04 0.33 3.85
N TRP A 88 -9.01 0.04 4.65
CA TRP A 88 -9.16 -0.33 6.06
C TRP A 88 -8.04 0.23 6.91
N LEU A 89 -8.35 0.50 8.19
CA LEU A 89 -7.38 0.60 9.28
C LEU A 89 -7.40 -0.67 10.12
N VAL A 90 -6.32 -0.93 10.83
CA VAL A 90 -6.29 -1.83 11.97
C VAL A 90 -5.93 -1.02 13.20
N GLN A 91 -6.71 -1.19 14.25
CA GLN A 91 -6.55 -0.57 15.55
C GLN A 91 -6.19 -1.63 16.58
N PHE A 92 -5.27 -1.31 17.47
CA PHE A 92 -4.91 -2.14 18.62
C PHE A 92 -5.53 -1.55 19.88
N GLN A 93 -6.30 -2.37 20.59
CA GLN A 93 -6.89 -2.06 21.88
C GLN A 93 -7.09 -3.38 22.65
N PRO A 94 -6.07 -3.83 23.43
CA PRO A 94 -6.12 -5.14 24.07
C PRO A 94 -7.17 -5.22 25.19
N GLU A 95 -7.44 -4.11 25.85
CA GLU A 95 -8.43 -3.99 26.91
C GLU A 95 -9.34 -2.78 26.63
N PRO A 96 -10.63 -2.81 27.03
CA PRO A 96 -11.58 -1.71 26.74
C PRO A 96 -11.13 -0.36 27.30
N ASP A 97 -10.45 -0.34 28.44
CA ASP A 97 -10.01 0.88 29.13
C ASP A 97 -8.67 1.41 28.62
N TRP A 98 -8.00 0.68 27.72
CA TRP A 98 -6.74 1.11 27.15
C TRP A 98 -6.99 2.06 25.95
N PRO A 99 -6.10 3.06 25.77
CA PRO A 99 -6.20 3.92 24.59
C PRO A 99 -6.01 3.10 23.32
N ALA A 100 -6.94 3.25 22.40
CA ALA A 100 -6.88 2.60 21.11
C ALA A 100 -5.81 3.24 20.19
N VAL A 101 -4.97 2.44 19.53
CA VAL A 101 -3.87 2.89 18.68
C VAL A 101 -4.02 2.35 17.27
N ASP A 102 -4.02 3.24 16.27
CA ASP A 102 -4.00 2.83 14.87
C ASP A 102 -2.62 2.32 14.46
N CYS A 103 -2.55 1.11 13.92
CA CYS A 103 -1.27 0.41 13.71
C CYS A 103 -1.06 -0.13 12.29
N ALA A 104 -2.09 -0.25 11.47
CA ALA A 104 -1.93 -0.63 10.07
C ALA A 104 -3.01 0.01 9.19
N MET A 105 -2.68 0.15 7.89
CA MET A 105 -3.63 0.66 6.91
C MET A 105 -3.45 0.00 5.55
N VAL A 106 -4.54 -0.07 4.78
CA VAL A 106 -4.55 -0.42 3.36
C VAL A 106 -5.49 0.52 2.60
N GLN A 107 -5.14 0.84 1.35
CA GLN A 107 -5.95 1.68 0.47
C GLN A 107 -6.12 0.97 -0.87
N GLY A 108 -7.37 0.90 -1.33
CA GLY A 108 -7.77 0.26 -2.56
C GLY A 108 -8.32 1.22 -3.61
N LEU A 109 -7.96 0.96 -4.86
CA LEU A 109 -8.53 1.61 -6.04
C LEU A 109 -9.08 0.56 -7.00
N ALA A 110 -10.18 0.84 -7.67
CA ALA A 110 -10.61 0.08 -8.84
C ALA A 110 -9.80 0.51 -10.07
N GLN A 111 -9.48 -0.43 -10.94
CA GLN A 111 -8.90 -0.17 -12.26
C GLN A 111 -9.89 -0.59 -13.35
N SER A 112 -9.51 -0.47 -14.62
CA SER A 112 -10.29 -0.98 -15.74
C SER A 112 -10.32 -2.52 -15.75
N GLY A 113 -11.35 -3.12 -16.35
CA GLY A 113 -11.39 -4.56 -16.63
C GLY A 113 -11.55 -5.46 -15.39
N LEU A 114 -12.37 -5.07 -14.41
CA LEU A 114 -12.63 -5.83 -13.17
C LEU A 114 -11.36 -6.10 -12.36
N THR A 115 -10.45 -5.15 -12.37
CA THR A 115 -9.18 -5.22 -11.64
C THR A 115 -9.16 -4.20 -10.51
N GLY A 116 -8.82 -4.64 -9.31
CA GLY A 116 -8.49 -3.78 -8.18
C GLY A 116 -6.98 -3.49 -8.12
N ALA A 117 -6.61 -2.45 -7.41
CA ALA A 117 -5.23 -2.13 -7.10
C ALA A 117 -5.05 -1.80 -5.62
N ILE A 118 -4.08 -2.41 -4.97
CA ILE A 118 -3.59 -1.94 -3.68
C ILE A 118 -2.68 -0.74 -3.95
N GLN A 119 -3.10 0.43 -3.49
CA GLN A 119 -2.36 1.68 -3.66
C GLN A 119 -1.25 1.81 -2.61
N ASN A 120 -1.61 1.62 -1.36
CA ASN A 120 -0.69 1.62 -0.23
C ASN A 120 -1.11 0.56 0.78
N LEU A 121 -0.14 -0.09 1.41
CA LEU A 121 -0.30 -0.99 2.54
C LEU A 121 0.86 -0.76 3.49
N GLY A 122 0.57 -0.41 4.73
CA GLY A 122 1.59 -0.14 5.73
C GLY A 122 1.20 -0.66 7.11
N VAL A 123 2.20 -1.13 7.85
CA VAL A 123 2.13 -1.49 9.27
C VAL A 123 3.18 -0.68 10.01
N VAL A 124 2.80 0.01 11.07
CA VAL A 124 3.74 0.79 11.87
C VAL A 124 4.80 -0.12 12.49
N PRO A 125 6.05 0.34 12.65
CA PRO A 125 7.17 -0.53 13.07
C PRO A 125 6.88 -1.35 14.33
N GLU A 126 6.24 -0.74 15.33
CA GLU A 126 5.97 -1.32 16.64
C GLU A 126 5.01 -2.52 16.59
N HIS A 127 4.24 -2.65 15.50
CA HIS A 127 3.23 -3.70 15.31
C HIS A 127 3.56 -4.63 14.12
N ARG A 128 4.82 -4.67 13.66
CA ARG A 128 5.27 -5.58 12.59
C ARG A 128 5.49 -7.00 13.11
N SER A 129 5.61 -7.95 12.19
CA SER A 129 5.94 -9.36 12.43
C SER A 129 4.92 -10.17 13.25
N CYS A 130 3.74 -9.61 13.56
CA CYS A 130 2.62 -10.30 14.22
C CYS A 130 1.49 -10.72 13.25
N GLY A 131 1.71 -10.66 11.93
CA GLY A 131 0.72 -11.10 10.94
C GLY A 131 -0.19 -10.02 10.38
N LEU A 132 -0.19 -8.78 10.91
CA LEU A 132 -1.11 -7.72 10.50
C LEU A 132 -1.08 -7.41 9.01
N GLY A 133 0.12 -7.38 8.40
CA GLY A 133 0.25 -7.12 6.97
C GLY A 133 -0.51 -8.13 6.11
N ARG A 134 -0.50 -9.41 6.54
CA ARG A 134 -1.28 -10.47 5.89
C ARG A 134 -2.78 -10.26 6.09
N SER A 135 -3.18 -10.02 7.32
CA SER A 135 -4.60 -9.90 7.69
C SER A 135 -5.27 -8.72 6.99
N ILE A 136 -4.63 -7.53 7.00
CA ILE A 136 -5.20 -6.34 6.38
C ILE A 136 -5.21 -6.43 4.84
N LEU A 137 -4.21 -7.11 4.24
CA LEU A 137 -4.22 -7.38 2.80
C LEU A 137 -5.37 -8.32 2.43
N LEU A 138 -5.55 -9.43 3.15
CA LEU A 138 -6.68 -10.35 2.92
C LEU A 138 -8.03 -9.63 3.07
N GLN A 139 -8.19 -8.78 4.07
CA GLN A 139 -9.41 -7.99 4.25
C GLN A 139 -9.70 -7.11 3.02
N ALA A 140 -8.68 -6.44 2.48
CA ALA A 140 -8.82 -5.65 1.26
C ALA A 140 -9.15 -6.53 0.02
N LEU A 141 -8.50 -7.71 -0.11
CA LEU A 141 -8.78 -8.66 -1.20
C LEU A 141 -10.21 -9.17 -1.16
N HIS A 142 -10.74 -9.49 0.02
CA HIS A 142 -12.15 -9.83 0.19
C HIS A 142 -13.07 -8.67 -0.17
N GLY A 143 -12.70 -7.43 0.17
CA GLY A 143 -13.41 -6.21 -0.25
C GLY A 143 -13.50 -6.09 -1.77
N PHE A 144 -12.38 -6.24 -2.47
CA PHE A 144 -12.34 -6.24 -3.94
C PHE A 144 -13.21 -7.36 -4.54
N ARG A 145 -13.16 -8.57 -3.96
CA ARG A 145 -13.99 -9.70 -4.44
C ARG A 145 -15.49 -9.40 -4.27
N ARG A 146 -15.91 -8.86 -3.11
CA ARG A 146 -17.32 -8.45 -2.88
C ARG A 146 -17.76 -7.38 -3.87
N SER A 147 -16.86 -6.47 -4.27
CA SER A 147 -17.12 -5.46 -5.31
C SER A 147 -17.06 -6.01 -6.75
N GLY A 148 -17.00 -7.33 -6.93
CA GLY A 148 -17.03 -7.99 -8.24
C GLY A 148 -15.70 -8.00 -9.00
N MET A 149 -14.60 -7.56 -8.38
CA MET A 149 -13.28 -7.60 -9.00
C MET A 149 -12.81 -9.06 -9.15
N ARG A 150 -12.14 -9.34 -10.26
CA ARG A 150 -11.61 -10.67 -10.59
C ARG A 150 -10.09 -10.77 -10.44
N ARG A 151 -9.42 -9.63 -10.33
CA ARG A 151 -7.97 -9.54 -10.21
C ARG A 151 -7.60 -8.38 -9.32
N VAL A 152 -6.47 -8.50 -8.63
CA VAL A 152 -5.84 -7.39 -7.89
C VAL A 152 -4.40 -7.27 -8.29
N THR A 153 -3.92 -6.04 -8.43
CA THR A 153 -2.53 -5.70 -8.69
C THR A 153 -1.96 -4.85 -7.55
N LEU A 154 -0.66 -4.88 -7.41
CA LEU A 154 0.10 -3.96 -6.55
C LEU A 154 1.50 -3.75 -7.13
N GLU A 155 2.16 -2.68 -6.71
CA GLU A 155 3.58 -2.45 -7.00
C GLU A 155 4.39 -2.39 -5.70
N VAL A 156 5.56 -3.01 -5.71
CA VAL A 156 6.47 -3.04 -4.57
C VAL A 156 7.91 -2.82 -5.03
N THR A 157 8.70 -2.11 -4.24
CA THR A 157 10.15 -1.99 -4.46
C THR A 157 10.80 -3.36 -4.26
N ALA A 158 11.61 -3.82 -5.22
CA ALA A 158 12.17 -5.18 -5.23
C ALA A 158 13.04 -5.46 -3.99
N GLU A 159 13.67 -4.44 -3.45
CA GLU A 159 14.50 -4.48 -2.25
C GLU A 159 13.69 -4.60 -0.95
N ASN A 160 12.38 -4.33 -0.98
CA ASN A 160 11.50 -4.57 0.15
C ASN A 160 11.15 -6.07 0.24
N LEU A 161 12.14 -6.87 0.61
CA LEU A 161 12.06 -8.34 0.62
C LEU A 161 10.95 -8.86 1.54
N GLN A 162 10.65 -8.17 2.63
CA GLN A 162 9.60 -8.56 3.56
C GLN A 162 8.22 -8.48 2.90
N ALA A 163 7.93 -7.37 2.23
CA ALA A 163 6.68 -7.18 1.50
C ALA A 163 6.58 -8.13 0.30
N VAL A 164 7.66 -8.30 -0.48
CA VAL A 164 7.69 -9.23 -1.61
C VAL A 164 7.36 -10.66 -1.16
N ARG A 165 8.00 -11.13 -0.08
CA ARG A 165 7.73 -12.48 0.48
C ARG A 165 6.28 -12.63 0.95
N LEU A 166 5.70 -11.59 1.57
CA LEU A 166 4.30 -11.59 1.98
C LEU A 166 3.37 -11.78 0.78
N TYR A 167 3.57 -11.01 -0.28
CA TYR A 167 2.72 -11.08 -1.47
C TYR A 167 2.83 -12.43 -2.19
N LEU A 168 4.05 -12.94 -2.38
CA LEU A 168 4.26 -14.25 -3.01
C LEU A 168 3.62 -15.39 -2.19
N LYS A 169 3.73 -15.36 -0.85
CA LYS A 169 3.08 -16.36 0.02
C LYS A 169 1.55 -16.33 -0.07
N LEU A 170 0.96 -15.17 -0.38
CA LEU A 170 -0.49 -15.03 -0.61
C LEU A 170 -0.92 -15.39 -2.04
N GLY A 171 0.00 -15.86 -2.88
CA GLY A 171 -0.30 -16.32 -4.23
C GLY A 171 -0.24 -15.23 -5.31
N PHE A 172 0.28 -14.04 -4.97
CA PHE A 172 0.60 -13.06 -6.01
C PHE A 172 1.77 -13.56 -6.87
N ASN A 173 1.72 -13.23 -8.16
CA ASN A 173 2.77 -13.53 -9.11
C ASN A 173 3.31 -12.24 -9.72
N VAL A 174 4.60 -12.20 -10.02
CA VAL A 174 5.22 -11.06 -10.72
C VAL A 174 4.68 -11.02 -12.14
N SER A 175 4.01 -9.94 -12.50
CA SER A 175 3.45 -9.73 -13.84
C SER A 175 4.32 -8.81 -14.69
N ARG A 176 5.07 -7.90 -14.06
CA ARG A 176 5.97 -6.98 -14.75
C ARG A 176 7.10 -6.53 -13.83
N VAL A 177 8.27 -6.27 -14.41
CA VAL A 177 9.40 -5.59 -13.77
C VAL A 177 9.47 -4.18 -14.34
N LEU A 178 9.57 -3.18 -13.48
CA LEU A 178 9.65 -1.77 -13.83
C LEU A 178 10.92 -1.17 -13.23
N TYR A 179 11.55 -0.26 -13.95
CA TYR A 179 12.65 0.54 -13.42
C TYR A 179 12.15 1.98 -13.28
N ARG A 180 12.41 2.58 -12.13
CA ARG A 180 12.02 3.94 -11.80
C ARG A 180 13.25 4.73 -11.42
N THR A 181 13.19 6.03 -11.60
CA THR A 181 14.22 6.95 -11.17
C THR A 181 13.66 7.86 -10.07
N ALA A 182 14.39 7.97 -8.97
CA ALA A 182 14.14 8.97 -7.94
C ALA A 182 15.29 9.97 -7.92
N GLU A 183 14.98 11.25 -7.65
CA GLU A 183 16.00 12.26 -7.45
C GLU A 183 16.56 12.15 -6.04
N ALA A 184 17.87 11.96 -5.91
CA ALA A 184 18.55 11.95 -4.61
C ALA A 184 18.49 13.34 -3.99
N GLY A 185 17.82 13.48 -2.85
CA GLY A 185 17.89 14.69 -2.03
C GLY A 185 17.03 15.87 -2.48
N ALA A 186 16.07 15.69 -3.39
CA ALA A 186 15.14 16.74 -3.74
C ALA A 186 14.15 17.00 -2.62
N VAL A 187 14.43 17.98 -1.79
CA VAL A 187 13.40 18.73 -1.05
C VAL A 187 12.59 19.49 -2.11
N VAL A 188 11.55 18.88 -2.63
CA VAL A 188 10.69 19.52 -3.63
C VAL A 188 9.87 20.62 -2.94
N LYS A 189 10.24 21.87 -3.22
CA LYS A 189 9.33 23.00 -3.06
C LYS A 189 8.20 22.82 -4.10
N GLY A 190 6.99 22.62 -3.58
CA GLY A 190 5.72 22.92 -4.25
C GLY A 190 5.49 22.31 -5.65
N SER A 191 4.41 21.56 -5.75
CA SER A 191 3.78 21.02 -6.97
C SER A 191 4.64 20.07 -7.80
N GLU A 192 4.21 18.80 -7.88
CA GLU A 192 4.04 18.19 -9.20
C GLU A 192 3.58 16.74 -9.09
N ARG A 193 2.83 16.32 -10.08
CA ARG A 193 2.37 14.93 -10.34
C ARG A 193 3.51 13.94 -10.15
N PRO A 194 3.21 12.69 -9.70
CA PRO A 194 4.21 11.65 -9.68
C PRO A 194 4.88 11.56 -11.07
N PRO A 195 6.21 11.42 -11.15
CA PRO A 195 6.90 11.43 -12.42
C PRO A 195 6.31 10.35 -13.35
N ARG A 196 6.03 10.76 -14.59
CA ARG A 196 5.56 9.83 -15.63
C ARG A 196 6.56 8.71 -15.77
N ALA A 197 6.11 7.47 -15.57
CA ALA A 197 6.93 6.29 -15.75
C ALA A 197 7.47 6.23 -17.17
N LEU A 198 8.77 6.19 -17.32
CA LEU A 198 9.40 5.63 -18.51
C LEU A 198 9.22 4.11 -18.41
N GLU A 199 8.23 3.57 -19.12
CA GLU A 199 8.03 2.13 -19.24
C GLU A 199 9.08 1.58 -20.22
N ILE A 200 10.16 1.02 -19.68
CA ILE A 200 11.07 0.20 -20.47
C ILE A 200 10.57 -1.23 -20.31
N GLU A 201 9.93 -1.76 -21.35
CA GLU A 201 9.59 -3.18 -21.43
C GLU A 201 10.88 -3.98 -21.63
N VAL A 202 11.24 -4.79 -20.64
CA VAL A 202 12.26 -5.83 -20.82
C VAL A 202 11.51 -7.14 -21.05
N PRO A 203 11.70 -7.83 -22.18
CA PRO A 203 11.09 -9.14 -22.39
C PRO A 203 11.62 -10.13 -21.36
N LEU A 204 10.72 -10.96 -20.82
CA LEU A 204 11.08 -12.07 -19.94
C LEU A 204 11.89 -13.08 -20.76
N PRO A 205 12.99 -13.63 -20.23
CA PRO A 205 13.64 -14.77 -20.84
C PRO A 205 12.66 -15.95 -20.83
N GLY A 206 12.52 -16.61 -22.00
CA GLY A 206 11.70 -17.79 -22.24
C GLY A 206 12.18 -19.03 -21.47
#